data_757d17b39ba24d3dbc282fa9ba62c42d
#
_entry.id   757d17b39ba24d3dbc282fa9ba62c42d
#
_cell.length_a   1.000
_cell.length_b   1.000
_cell.length_c   1.000
_cell.angle_alpha   90.00
_cell.angle_beta   90.00
_cell.angle_gamma   90.00
#
_symmetry.space_group_name_H-M   'P 1'
#
loop_
_entity.id
_entity.type
_entity.pdbx_description
1 polymer ?
#
loop_
_entity_poly.entity_id
_entity_poly.type
_entity_poly.pdbx_seq_one_letter_code
_entity_poly.pdbx_strand_id
1 'polypeptide(L)'
;MTKLPILESXWVEENRLLAGEYPGXXDPESARRRIAAFLEAGITAFIDLTDPHELAPYEGILQDEAKNYSIGVSYQRIPIRDMSVPTSDSMTKILNAIDKAISDGQCVYVHCWGGIGRTGMVVGCHLVRHGTANEKALEQVNQWYQTRPAKPYHPRSPQTEEQVEFVRNWWDDPADLNRNLKXFCEG
;
A
#
# COMPACT_ATOMS: atom_id res chain seq x y z
N MET A 1 11.67 -15.20 -9.35
CA MET A 1 10.50 -14.72 -8.62
C MET A 1 10.95 -13.95 -7.39
N THR A 2 10.43 -12.74 -7.20
CA THR A 2 10.86 -11.90 -6.08
C THR A 2 10.25 -12.40 -4.77
N LYS A 3 11.11 -12.56 -3.78
CA LYS A 3 10.70 -13.07 -2.47
C LYS A 3 9.80 -12.06 -1.73
N LEU A 4 8.80 -12.57 -1.03
CA LEU A 4 7.94 -11.74 -0.19
C LEU A 4 8.58 -11.55 1.19
N PRO A 5 8.53 -10.33 1.75
CA PRO A 5 9.02 -10.14 3.12
C PRO A 5 8.11 -10.78 4.16
N ILE A 6 6.81 -10.81 3.89
CA ILE A 6 5.82 -11.52 4.71
C ILE A 6 4.83 -12.21 3.78
N LEU A 7 4.24 -13.29 4.25
CA LEU A 7 3.26 -14.03 3.44
C LEU A 7 1.97 -13.23 3.22
N GLU A 8 1.68 -12.28 4.10
CA GLU A 8 0.47 -11.44 4.03
C GLU A 8 0.73 -10.20 3.16
N SER A 9 1.33 -10.44 2.02
CA SER A 9 1.60 -9.37 1.05
C SER A 9 1.55 -9.91 -0.38
N UNK A 10 1.43 -9.07 -1.31
CA UNK A 10 1.35 -9.34 -2.68
C UNK A 10 2.07 -8.30 -3.46
N TRP A 11 2.84 -8.71 -4.49
CA TRP A 11 3.43 -7.75 -5.41
C TRP A 11 2.37 -7.30 -6.42
N VAL A 12 2.04 -6.05 -6.38
CA VAL A 12 1.16 -5.42 -7.38
C VAL A 12 1.95 -5.19 -8.67
N GLU A 13 3.16 -4.67 -8.51
CA GLU A 13 4.14 -4.56 -9.61
C GLU A 13 5.46 -5.02 -9.02
N GLU A 14 6.02 -6.06 -9.60
CA GLU A 14 7.23 -6.68 -9.05
C GLU A 14 8.36 -5.65 -8.95
N ASN A 15 8.95 -5.56 -7.77
CA ASN A 15 10.06 -4.64 -7.45
C ASN A 15 9.69 -3.16 -7.48
N ARG A 16 8.39 -2.83 -7.57
CA ARG A 16 7.94 -1.43 -7.56
C ARG A 16 6.87 -1.17 -6.53
N LEU A 17 5.89 -2.07 -6.39
CA LEU A 17 4.77 -1.84 -5.49
C LEU A 17 4.35 -3.14 -4.83
N LEU A 18 4.55 -3.21 -3.54
CA LEU A 18 4.09 -4.31 -2.68
C LEU A 18 2.96 -3.79 -1.81
N ALA A 19 1.98 -4.61 -1.56
CA ALA A 19 0.85 -4.24 -0.70
C ALA A 19 0.58 -5.35 0.29
N GLY A 20 0.16 -5.00 1.50
CA GLY A 20 -0.11 -6.03 2.49
C GLY A 20 -0.42 -5.50 3.86
N GLU A 21 -0.10 -6.33 4.85
CA GLU A 21 -0.45 -6.07 6.24
C GLU A 21 0.60 -5.19 6.93
N TYR A 22 0.20 -4.57 8.04
CA TYR A 22 1.05 -3.78 8.93
C TYR A 22 2.41 -4.46 9.13
N PRO A 23 3.51 -3.75 8.91
CA PRO A 23 4.83 -4.41 8.92
C PRO A 23 5.50 -4.48 10.29
N GLY A 24 4.89 -3.89 11.29
CA GLY A 24 5.44 -3.90 12.65
C GLY A 24 4.91 -5.07 13.46
N UNK A 25 5.17 -4.99 14.75
CA UNK A 25 4.62 -5.91 15.69
C UNK A 25 4.59 -5.13 16.98
N UNK A 26 4.15 -5.64 18.03
CA UNK A 26 4.12 -5.10 19.32
C UNK A 26 5.40 -5.21 19.99
N ASP A 27 6.05 -6.29 19.82
CA ASP A 27 7.37 -6.55 20.42
C ASP A 27 8.46 -5.85 19.57
N PRO A 28 9.28 -4.96 20.14
CA PRO A 28 10.27 -4.21 19.34
C PRO A 28 11.25 -5.09 18.57
N GLU A 29 11.71 -6.19 19.15
CA GLU A 29 12.66 -7.07 18.45
C GLU A 29 11.99 -7.79 17.28
N SER A 30 10.76 -8.23 17.47
CA SER A 30 10.00 -8.85 16.37
C SER A 30 9.70 -7.83 15.28
N ALA A 31 9.38 -6.61 15.67
CA ALA A 31 9.16 -5.52 14.70
C ALA A 31 10.44 -5.26 13.89
N ARG A 32 11.57 -5.22 14.55
CA ARG A 32 12.86 -4.99 13.88
C ARG A 32 13.14 -6.08 12.84
N ARG A 33 12.91 -7.34 13.21
CA ARG A 33 13.13 -8.45 12.28
C ARG A 33 12.20 -8.38 11.07
N ARG A 34 10.92 -8.04 11.30
CA ARG A 34 9.97 -7.90 10.18
C ARG A 34 10.40 -6.74 9.26
N ILE A 35 10.73 -5.60 9.86
CA ILE A 35 11.17 -4.44 9.08
C ILE A 35 12.42 -4.78 8.26
N ALA A 36 13.37 -5.49 8.86
CA ALA A 36 14.58 -5.90 8.14
C ALA A 36 14.22 -6.71 6.88
N ALA A 37 13.20 -7.59 6.99
CA ALA A 37 12.78 -8.38 5.83
C ALA A 37 12.26 -7.50 4.70
N PHE A 38 11.54 -6.41 5.04
CA PHE A 38 11.06 -5.46 4.01
C PHE A 38 12.24 -4.75 3.35
N LEU A 39 13.22 -4.32 4.13
CA LEU A 39 14.40 -3.65 3.58
C LEU A 39 15.19 -4.60 2.67
N GLU A 40 15.33 -5.87 3.09
CA GLU A 40 16.01 -6.89 2.29
C GLU A 40 15.25 -7.19 1.00
N ALA A 41 13.92 -7.03 1.01
CA ALA A 41 13.12 -7.19 -0.21
C ALA A 41 13.21 -5.99 -1.14
N GLY A 42 13.89 -4.92 -0.72
CA GLY A 42 14.12 -3.76 -1.55
C GLY A 42 13.17 -2.58 -1.32
N ILE A 43 12.30 -2.68 -0.31
CA ILE A 43 11.34 -1.61 -0.04
C ILE A 43 12.07 -0.37 0.49
N THR A 44 11.80 0.79 -0.11
CA THR A 44 12.40 2.05 0.29
C THR A 44 11.39 3.15 0.62
N ALA A 45 10.09 2.91 0.34
CA ALA A 45 9.06 3.90 0.65
C ALA A 45 7.86 3.17 1.29
N PHE A 46 7.44 3.66 2.45
CA PHE A 46 6.33 3.05 3.19
C PHE A 46 5.17 4.04 3.24
N ILE A 47 4.00 3.60 2.80
CA ILE A 47 2.77 4.40 2.85
C ILE A 47 1.81 3.69 3.81
N ASP A 48 1.52 4.35 4.90
CA ASP A 48 0.78 3.82 6.05
C ASP A 48 -0.63 4.40 6.03
N LEU A 49 -1.62 3.54 5.82
CA LEU A 49 -3.02 3.97 5.72
C LEU A 49 -3.75 3.95 7.06
N THR A 50 -3.06 3.58 8.15
CA THR A 50 -3.71 3.53 9.46
C THR A 50 -3.83 4.91 10.08
N ASP A 51 -4.77 5.05 11.00
CA ASP A 51 -4.90 6.28 11.78
C ASP A 51 -3.78 6.36 12.83
N PRO A 52 -3.38 7.56 13.24
CA PRO A 52 -2.47 7.70 14.37
C PRO A 52 -3.03 6.98 15.59
N HIS A 53 -2.16 6.29 16.32
CA HIS A 53 -2.52 5.53 17.54
C HIS A 53 -3.34 4.27 17.29
N GLU A 54 -3.64 3.93 16.04
CA GLU A 54 -4.35 2.69 15.74
C GLU A 54 -3.49 1.47 16.06
N LEU A 55 -2.20 1.52 15.70
CA LEU A 55 -1.23 0.45 15.92
C LEU A 55 0.06 1.05 16.44
N ALA A 56 0.92 0.19 16.99
CA ALA A 56 2.22 0.65 17.49
C ALA A 56 3.02 1.30 16.35
N PRO A 57 3.56 2.51 16.55
CA PRO A 57 4.34 3.15 15.50
C PRO A 57 5.63 2.40 15.23
N TYR A 58 6.00 2.32 13.96
CA TYR A 58 7.23 1.62 13.57
C TYR A 58 8.24 2.51 12.85
N GLU A 59 7.92 3.76 12.63
CA GLU A 59 8.81 4.65 11.86
C GLU A 59 10.20 4.75 12.49
N GLY A 60 10.28 4.84 13.82
CA GLY A 60 11.57 4.92 14.51
C GLY A 60 12.41 3.69 14.26
N ILE A 61 11.79 2.51 14.39
CA ILE A 61 12.48 1.24 14.14
C ILE A 61 12.93 1.16 12.68
N LEU A 62 12.07 1.60 11.76
CA LEU A 62 12.38 1.61 10.34
C LEU A 62 13.61 2.45 10.05
N GLN A 63 13.67 3.67 10.57
CA GLN A 63 14.81 4.56 10.32
C GLN A 63 16.10 4.01 10.93
N ASP A 64 16.00 3.46 12.14
CA ASP A 64 17.17 2.84 12.77
C ASP A 64 17.68 1.66 11.96
N GLU A 65 16.78 0.79 11.53
CA GLU A 65 17.19 -0.40 10.80
C GLU A 65 17.75 -0.05 9.42
N ALA A 66 17.20 0.97 8.78
CA ALA A 66 17.68 1.43 7.47
C ALA A 66 19.15 1.87 7.54
N LYS A 67 19.57 2.45 8.67
CA LYS A 67 20.96 2.83 8.85
C LYS A 67 21.89 1.61 8.77
N ASN A 68 21.45 0.47 9.30
CA ASN A 68 22.23 -0.77 9.25
C ASN A 68 22.44 -1.26 7.82
N TYR A 69 21.55 -0.91 6.92
CA TYR A 69 21.64 -1.31 5.50
C TYR A 69 22.20 -0.17 4.62
N SER A 70 22.53 0.98 5.22
CA SER A 70 23.05 2.14 4.50
C SER A 70 22.11 2.58 3.37
N ILE A 71 20.81 2.58 3.62
CA ILE A 71 19.82 2.99 2.64
C ILE A 71 18.92 4.09 3.20
N GLY A 72 18.46 4.95 2.32
CA GLY A 72 17.47 5.95 2.68
C GLY A 72 16.08 5.39 2.49
N VAL A 73 15.21 5.60 3.48
CA VAL A 73 13.82 5.17 3.40
C VAL A 73 12.91 6.34 3.69
N SER A 74 11.74 6.33 3.08
CA SER A 74 10.71 7.33 3.38
C SER A 74 9.51 6.66 4.02
N TYR A 75 8.81 7.42 4.85
CA TYR A 75 7.60 6.99 5.52
C TYR A 75 6.59 8.12 5.43
N GLN A 76 5.36 7.76 5.06
CA GLN A 76 4.29 8.74 4.95
C GLN A 76 2.99 8.11 5.42
N ARG A 77 2.29 8.80 6.34
CA ARG A 77 0.97 8.35 6.76
C ARG A 77 -0.08 9.17 6.01
N ILE A 78 -1.00 8.46 5.34
CA ILE A 78 -2.17 9.08 4.71
C ILE A 78 -3.36 8.24 5.14
N PRO A 79 -4.00 8.59 6.26
CA PRO A 79 -4.93 7.66 6.91
C PRO A 79 -6.26 7.52 6.19
N ILE A 80 -6.77 6.29 6.23
CA ILE A 80 -8.15 5.95 5.91
C ILE A 80 -8.71 5.29 7.17
N ARG A 81 -9.88 5.74 7.62
CA ARG A 81 -10.51 5.15 8.79
C ARG A 81 -10.80 3.67 8.55
N ASP A 82 -10.48 2.85 9.54
CA ASP A 82 -10.65 1.40 9.41
C ASP A 82 -12.09 1.03 9.05
N MET A 83 -12.25 0.04 8.19
CA MET A 83 -13.53 -0.48 7.68
C MET A 83 -14.33 0.53 6.86
N SER A 84 -13.74 1.69 6.54
CA SER A 84 -14.43 2.78 5.88
C SER A 84 -13.84 3.03 4.48
N VAL A 85 -14.36 4.06 3.82
CA VAL A 85 -13.83 4.53 2.54
C VAL A 85 -13.33 5.97 2.70
N PRO A 86 -12.30 6.34 1.93
CA PRO A 86 -11.79 7.73 2.00
C PRO A 86 -12.63 8.63 1.10
N THR A 87 -12.35 9.93 1.17
CA THR A 87 -12.84 10.84 0.14
C THR A 87 -12.08 10.59 -1.16
N SER A 88 -12.65 11.05 -2.27
CA SER A 88 -11.95 11.00 -3.57
C SER A 88 -10.63 11.74 -3.52
N ASP A 89 -10.61 12.90 -2.86
CA ASP A 89 -9.37 13.69 -2.73
C ASP A 89 -8.30 12.93 -1.95
N SER A 90 -8.68 12.25 -0.86
CA SER A 90 -7.72 11.45 -0.10
C SER A 90 -7.17 10.29 -0.92
N MET A 91 -8.03 9.59 -1.64
CA MET A 91 -7.55 8.50 -2.50
C MET A 91 -6.62 9.03 -3.58
N THR A 92 -6.96 10.15 -4.21
CA THR A 92 -6.09 10.77 -5.20
C THR A 92 -4.72 11.08 -4.60
N LYS A 93 -4.69 11.62 -3.39
CA LYS A 93 -3.44 11.93 -2.68
C LYS A 93 -2.61 10.66 -2.47
N ILE A 94 -3.25 9.57 -2.06
CA ILE A 94 -2.56 8.29 -1.86
C ILE A 94 -1.98 7.77 -3.17
N LEU A 95 -2.79 7.78 -4.23
CA LEU A 95 -2.34 7.28 -5.54
C LEU A 95 -1.21 8.14 -6.09
N ASN A 96 -1.29 9.47 -5.88
CA ASN A 96 -0.22 10.37 -6.28
C ASN A 96 1.08 10.06 -5.54
N ALA A 97 0.99 9.77 -4.24
CA ALA A 97 2.18 9.45 -3.44
C ALA A 97 2.83 8.17 -3.94
N ILE A 98 2.04 7.16 -4.28
CA ILE A 98 2.57 5.91 -4.84
C ILE A 98 3.26 6.17 -6.16
N ASP A 99 2.59 6.88 -7.08
CA ASP A 99 3.14 7.13 -8.41
C ASP A 99 4.41 7.97 -8.34
N LYS A 100 4.43 8.97 -7.45
CA LYS A 100 5.62 9.81 -7.28
C LYS A 100 6.80 8.99 -6.78
N ALA A 101 6.59 8.15 -5.77
CA ALA A 101 7.67 7.34 -5.22
C ALA A 101 8.23 6.39 -6.28
N ILE A 102 7.34 5.74 -7.04
CA ILE A 102 7.78 4.84 -8.12
C ILE A 102 8.56 5.63 -9.18
N SER A 103 8.05 6.79 -9.55
CA SER A 103 8.72 7.68 -10.52
C SER A 103 10.11 8.10 -10.04
N ASP A 104 10.28 8.25 -8.73
CA ASP A 104 11.57 8.61 -8.13
C ASP A 104 12.51 7.40 -7.99
N GLY A 105 12.11 6.25 -8.46
CA GLY A 105 12.94 5.04 -8.42
C GLY A 105 12.82 4.24 -7.13
N GLN A 106 11.84 4.57 -6.27
CA GLN A 106 11.65 3.84 -5.03
C GLN A 106 10.77 2.61 -5.23
N CYS A 107 10.92 1.65 -4.33
CA CYS A 107 10.04 0.50 -4.23
C CYS A 107 9.11 0.72 -3.04
N VAL A 108 7.82 0.70 -3.29
CA VAL A 108 6.80 1.16 -2.35
C VAL A 108 6.13 -0.01 -1.65
N TYR A 109 5.90 0.12 -0.34
CA TYR A 109 5.01 -0.76 0.40
C TYR A 109 3.83 0.04 0.93
N VAL A 110 2.62 -0.33 0.51
CA VAL A 110 1.39 0.30 1.02
C VAL A 110 0.66 -0.70 1.90
N HIS A 111 0.22 -0.25 3.07
CA HIS A 111 -0.40 -1.17 4.03
C HIS A 111 -1.43 -0.47 4.90
N CYS A 112 -2.32 -1.28 5.49
CA CYS A 112 -3.20 -0.85 6.57
C CYS A 112 -2.94 -1.75 7.77
N TRP A 113 -3.97 -2.25 8.46
CA TRP A 113 -3.76 -3.23 9.52
C TRP A 113 -3.59 -4.63 8.93
N GLY A 114 -4.67 -5.16 8.34
CA GLY A 114 -4.65 -6.51 7.78
C GLY A 114 -4.23 -6.59 6.33
N GLY A 115 -4.13 -5.47 5.65
CA GLY A 115 -3.81 -5.45 4.22
C GLY A 115 -4.95 -5.95 3.36
N ILE A 116 -6.19 -5.79 3.82
CA ILE A 116 -7.37 -6.38 3.16
C ILE A 116 -8.31 -5.31 2.62
N GLY A 117 -8.85 -4.46 3.51
CA GLY A 117 -9.90 -3.51 3.14
C GLY A 117 -9.34 -2.23 2.54
N ARG A 118 -8.71 -1.42 3.38
CA ARG A 118 -8.15 -0.12 2.94
C ARG A 118 -7.09 -0.33 1.88
N THR A 119 -6.19 -1.25 2.13
CA THR A 119 -5.14 -1.60 1.17
C THR A 119 -5.74 -2.11 -0.13
N GLY A 120 -6.75 -2.97 -0.04
CA GLY A 120 -7.41 -3.50 -1.24
C GLY A 120 -8.03 -2.40 -2.09
N MET A 121 -8.65 -1.38 -1.44
CA MET A 121 -9.18 -0.25 -2.18
C MET A 121 -8.08 0.52 -2.91
N VAL A 122 -6.97 0.77 -2.22
CA VAL A 122 -5.87 1.53 -2.82
C VAL A 122 -5.31 0.77 -4.02
N VAL A 123 -5.08 -0.53 -3.85
CA VAL A 123 -4.55 -1.34 -4.97
C VAL A 123 -5.53 -1.34 -6.14
N GLY A 124 -6.82 -1.51 -5.86
CA GLY A 124 -7.84 -1.50 -6.91
C GLY A 124 -7.86 -0.19 -7.66
N CYS A 125 -7.87 0.93 -6.94
CA CYS A 125 -7.89 2.26 -7.57
C CYS A 125 -6.59 2.53 -8.34
N HIS A 126 -5.46 2.04 -7.83
CA HIS A 126 -4.18 2.13 -8.53
C HIS A 126 -4.27 1.42 -9.89
N LEU A 127 -4.81 0.19 -9.90
CA LEU A 127 -4.96 -0.56 -11.14
C LEU A 127 -5.87 0.18 -12.14
N VAL A 128 -6.97 0.76 -11.64
CA VAL A 128 -7.88 1.52 -12.50
C VAL A 128 -7.17 2.73 -13.09
N ARG A 129 -6.43 3.48 -12.26
CA ARG A 129 -5.66 4.64 -12.75
C ARG A 129 -4.71 4.25 -13.87
N HIS A 130 -4.15 3.05 -13.80
CA HIS A 130 -3.15 2.59 -14.78
C HIS A 130 -3.75 1.73 -15.89
N GLY A 131 -5.07 1.80 -16.10
CA GLY A 131 -5.70 1.29 -17.29
C GLY A 131 -6.51 0.01 -17.17
N THR A 132 -6.60 -0.55 -15.95
CA THR A 132 -7.40 -1.76 -15.73
C THR A 132 -8.87 -1.37 -15.54
N ALA A 133 -9.78 -2.07 -16.22
CA ALA A 133 -11.23 -1.81 -16.02
C ALA A 133 -11.60 -2.12 -14.57
N ASN A 134 -12.55 -1.35 -14.02
CA ASN A 134 -12.89 -1.42 -12.59
C ASN A 134 -13.23 -2.83 -12.12
N GLU A 135 -14.05 -3.57 -12.87
CA GLU A 135 -14.39 -4.93 -12.44
C GLU A 135 -13.19 -5.87 -12.49
N LYS A 136 -12.31 -5.69 -13.48
CA LYS A 136 -11.09 -6.50 -13.56
C LYS A 136 -10.13 -6.16 -12.43
N ALA A 137 -10.06 -4.90 -12.05
CA ALA A 137 -9.24 -4.48 -10.91
C ALA A 137 -9.72 -5.17 -9.63
N LEU A 138 -11.03 -5.19 -9.41
CA LEU A 138 -11.60 -5.87 -8.25
C LEU A 138 -11.29 -7.37 -8.26
N GLU A 139 -11.43 -8.02 -9.41
CA GLU A 139 -11.09 -9.44 -9.54
C GLU A 139 -9.62 -9.68 -9.21
N GLN A 140 -8.74 -8.84 -9.73
CA GLN A 140 -7.30 -9.02 -9.53
C GLN A 140 -6.92 -8.84 -8.06
N VAL A 141 -7.47 -7.83 -7.40
CA VAL A 141 -7.19 -7.60 -5.98
C VAL A 141 -7.58 -8.83 -5.17
N ASN A 142 -8.77 -9.36 -5.43
CA ASN A 142 -9.23 -10.53 -4.69
C ASN A 142 -8.41 -11.78 -5.03
N GLN A 143 -8.01 -11.96 -6.29
CA GLN A 143 -7.15 -13.09 -6.68
C GLN A 143 -5.83 -13.04 -5.92
N TRP A 144 -5.19 -11.88 -5.84
CA TRP A 144 -3.95 -11.74 -5.07
C TRP A 144 -4.19 -12.07 -3.60
N TYR A 145 -5.30 -11.58 -3.04
CA TYR A 145 -5.61 -11.86 -1.64
C TYR A 145 -5.77 -13.37 -1.39
N GLN A 146 -6.36 -14.09 -2.33
CA GLN A 146 -6.58 -15.54 -2.16
C GLN A 146 -5.26 -16.33 -2.19
N THR A 147 -4.16 -15.74 -2.62
CA THR A 147 -2.85 -16.41 -2.55
C THR A 147 -2.23 -16.37 -1.15
N ARG A 148 -2.77 -15.54 -0.27
CA ARG A 148 -2.27 -15.37 1.11
C ARG A 148 -2.82 -16.48 2.01
N PRO A 149 -2.23 -16.68 3.21
CA PRO A 149 -2.81 -17.62 4.16
C PRO A 149 -4.27 -17.28 4.45
N ALA A 150 -5.11 -18.30 4.48
CA ALA A 150 -6.57 -18.11 4.61
C ALA A 150 -6.93 -17.44 5.93
N LYS A 151 -7.91 -16.53 5.86
CA LYS A 151 -8.48 -15.89 7.04
C LYS A 151 -9.99 -16.10 7.00
N PRO A 152 -10.52 -17.07 7.78
CA PRO A 152 -11.93 -17.46 7.66
C PRO A 152 -12.92 -16.31 7.84
N TYR A 153 -12.59 -15.32 8.68
CA TYR A 153 -13.49 -14.20 8.94
C TYR A 153 -13.35 -13.06 7.95
N HIS A 154 -12.41 -13.18 7.02
CA HIS A 154 -12.17 -12.16 6.00
C HIS A 154 -11.95 -12.85 4.66
N PRO A 155 -13.06 -13.31 4.04
CA PRO A 155 -12.92 -14.19 2.86
C PRO A 155 -12.53 -13.47 1.58
N ARG A 156 -12.58 -12.13 1.54
CA ARG A 156 -12.30 -11.40 0.30
C ARG A 156 -11.60 -10.07 0.56
N SER A 157 -11.02 -9.50 -0.50
CA SER A 157 -10.47 -8.15 -0.50
C SER A 157 -10.96 -7.40 -1.74
N PRO A 158 -11.41 -6.16 -1.65
CA PRO A 158 -11.60 -5.38 -0.42
C PRO A 158 -12.64 -6.00 0.50
N GLN A 159 -12.66 -5.55 1.74
CA GLN A 159 -13.33 -6.27 2.82
C GLN A 159 -14.83 -6.02 2.88
N THR A 160 -15.27 -4.77 2.72
CA THR A 160 -16.67 -4.41 2.87
C THR A 160 -17.29 -4.09 1.50
N GLU A 161 -18.63 -4.18 1.44
CA GLU A 161 -19.33 -3.84 0.22
C GLU A 161 -19.09 -2.39 -0.19
N GLU A 162 -19.05 -1.47 0.79
CA GLU A 162 -18.78 -0.07 0.53
C GLU A 162 -17.42 0.14 -0.10
N GLN A 163 -16.41 -0.60 0.38
CA GLN A 163 -15.07 -0.54 -0.18
C GLN A 163 -15.03 -1.07 -1.61
N VAL A 164 -15.74 -2.16 -1.87
CA VAL A 164 -15.84 -2.72 -3.22
C VAL A 164 -16.48 -1.70 -4.15
N GLU A 165 -17.58 -1.06 -3.71
CA GLU A 165 -18.26 -0.04 -4.52
C GLU A 165 -17.36 1.17 -4.78
N PHE A 166 -16.51 1.52 -3.83
CA PHE A 166 -15.57 2.62 -4.03
C PHE A 166 -14.66 2.35 -5.23
N VAL A 167 -14.09 1.15 -5.30
CA VAL A 167 -13.25 0.76 -6.45
C VAL A 167 -14.07 0.67 -7.72
N ARG A 168 -15.26 0.07 -7.64
CA ARG A 168 -16.11 -0.11 -8.81
C ARG A 168 -16.42 1.22 -9.49
N ASN A 169 -16.57 2.27 -8.69
CA ASN A 169 -16.95 3.59 -9.19
C ASN A 169 -15.77 4.55 -9.32
N TRP A 170 -14.56 4.10 -9.08
CA TRP A 170 -13.39 4.97 -9.11
C TRP A 170 -13.10 5.45 -10.53
N TRP A 171 -12.79 6.72 -10.65
CA TRP A 171 -12.22 7.28 -11.87
C TRP A 171 -11.35 8.47 -11.47
N ASP A 172 -10.28 8.70 -12.21
CA ASP A 172 -9.39 9.82 -11.95
C ASP A 172 -9.86 11.05 -12.71
N ASP A 173 -9.87 12.21 -12.02
CA ASP A 173 -10.16 13.47 -12.68
C ASP A 173 -9.02 13.77 -13.64
N PRO A 174 -9.32 14.00 -14.94
CA PRO A 174 -8.25 14.34 -15.90
C PRO A 174 -7.43 15.55 -15.49
N ALA A 175 -8.01 16.53 -14.79
CA ALA A 175 -7.27 17.69 -14.32
C ALA A 175 -6.22 17.31 -13.29
N ASP A 176 -6.54 16.35 -12.40
CA ASP A 176 -5.59 15.86 -11.39
C ASP A 176 -4.45 15.08 -12.04
N LEU A 177 -4.75 14.27 -13.05
CA LEU A 177 -3.72 13.53 -13.78
C LEU A 177 -2.75 14.47 -14.48
N ASN A 178 -3.28 15.51 -15.11
CA ASN A 178 -2.43 16.51 -15.80
C ASN A 178 -1.52 17.25 -14.83
N ARG A 179 -2.01 17.60 -13.65
CA ARG A 179 -1.19 18.23 -12.62
C ARG A 179 -0.05 17.34 -12.19
N ASN A 180 -0.33 16.05 -12.03
CA ASN A 180 0.68 15.08 -11.63
C ASN A 180 1.76 14.92 -12.70
N LEU A 181 1.37 14.86 -13.96
CA LEU A 181 2.32 14.74 -15.05
C LEU A 181 3.27 15.94 -15.10
N LYS A 182 2.77 17.13 -14.84
CA LYS A 182 3.62 18.32 -14.74
C LYS A 182 4.64 18.21 -13.62
N UNK A 183 4.16 17.76 -12.66
CA UNK A 183 4.95 17.58 -11.55
C UNK A 183 6.07 16.67 -11.73
N PHE A 184 5.87 15.81 -12.40
CA PHE A 184 6.93 14.87 -12.69
C PHE A 184 7.95 15.44 -13.68
N CYS A 185 7.51 16.26 -14.60
CA CYS A 185 8.39 16.84 -15.61
C CYS A 185 9.25 17.99 -15.07
N GLU A 186 8.87 18.57 -13.97
CA GLU A 186 9.59 19.70 -13.36
C GLU A 186 10.57 19.28 -12.27
N GLY A 187 10.63 17.99 -11.93
CA GLY A 187 11.49 17.46 -10.89
C GLY A 187 12.89 17.09 -11.35
#